data_8bad6fe48200baf0d27e1c0e9b236006
#
_entry.id   8bad6fe48200baf0d27e1c0e9b236006
#
_cell.length_a   1.000
_cell.length_b   1.000
_cell.length_c   1.000
_cell.angle_alpha   90.00
_cell.angle_beta   90.00
_cell.angle_gamma   90.00
#
_symmetry.space_group_name_H-M   'P 1'
#
loop_
_entity.id
_entity.type
_entity.pdbx_description
1 polymer ?
#
loop_
_entity_poly.entity_id
_entity_poly.type
_entity_poly.pdbx_seq_one_letter_code
_entity_poly.pdbx_strand_id
1 'polypeptide(L)'
;MMKIRGILMVLLAVLIAGCRAQAVTPTANASLTIDMQVEPDPAAVGEAVLSVTVTDAAGQPVTDAAISARGDMSHAGMAPVLAAATENDGGVYRIPFTWTMGGDWFVEITVT
;
A
#
# COMPACT_ATOMS: atom_id res chain seq x y z
N MET A 1 32.20 44.24 -32.89
CA MET A 1 31.87 43.65 -32.88
C MET A 1 31.33 42.78 -32.12
N MET A 2 31.05 42.38 -31.75
CA MET A 2 30.57 41.61 -31.19
C MET A 2 29.99 40.66 -31.20
N LYS A 3 29.88 40.13 -31.12
CA LYS A 3 29.47 39.24 -31.35
C LYS A 3 28.84 38.53 -30.39
N ILE A 4 28.18 38.42 -30.07
CA ILE A 4 27.49 37.86 -29.23
C ILE A 4 26.85 36.88 -29.54
N ARG A 5 27.01 36.50 -30.35
CA ARG A 5 26.31 35.68 -30.77
C ARG A 5 26.23 34.63 -30.00
N GLY A 6 26.45 34.07 -29.60
CA GLY A 6 26.51 32.97 -29.14
C GLY A 6 25.70 32.66 -28.06
N ILE A 7 25.41 33.22 -27.63
CA ILE A 7 24.74 33.05 -26.59
C ILE A 7 23.66 32.38 -26.57
N LEU A 8 23.29 32.32 -27.29
CA LEU A 8 22.13 31.89 -27.26
C LEU A 8 21.77 30.67 -27.15
N MET A 9 22.34 30.05 -27.32
CA MET A 9 21.86 28.90 -27.48
C MET A 9 21.59 28.18 -26.37
N VAL A 10 21.73 28.21 -25.73
CA VAL A 10 21.61 27.53 -24.73
C VAL A 10 20.51 27.03 -24.27
N LEU A 11 19.94 27.17 -24.18
CA LEU A 11 18.93 26.80 -23.67
C LEU A 11 18.18 25.80 -23.77
N LEU A 12 18.38 25.11 -24.03
CA LEU A 12 17.63 24.20 -24.21
C LEU A 12 17.38 23.33 -23.20
N ALA A 13 17.02 23.43 -22.58
CA ALA A 13 16.72 22.81 -21.65
C ALA A 13 15.85 21.87 -21.73
N VAL A 14 15.93 21.11 -21.68
CA VAL A 14 15.10 20.16 -21.76
C VAL A 14 14.57 19.51 -20.78
N LEU A 15 13.97 19.30 -20.51
CA LEU A 15 13.30 18.77 -19.72
C LEU A 15 12.63 17.67 -19.81
N ILE A 16 12.66 16.84 -19.49
CA ILE A 16 12.11 15.83 -19.61
C ILE A 16 11.43 15.39 -18.57
N ALA A 17 10.53 15.22 -18.43
CA ALA A 17 9.75 14.94 -17.52
C ALA A 17 9.45 13.64 -17.44
N GLY A 18 9.71 12.98 -16.85
CA GLY A 18 9.42 11.70 -16.87
C GLY A 18 8.32 11.37 -16.15
N CYS A 19 7.51 10.89 -16.41
CA CYS A 19 6.43 10.61 -15.74
C CYS A 19 6.22 9.23 -15.67
N ARG A 20 5.92 8.66 -14.81
CA ARG A 20 5.68 7.42 -14.74
C ARG A 20 4.42 7.05 -14.41
N ALA A 21 3.86 6.15 -14.66
CA ALA A 21 2.63 5.78 -14.43
C ALA A 21 2.51 4.98 -13.26
N GLN A 22 1.74 5.16 -12.50
CA GLN A 22 1.55 4.40 -11.44
C GLN A 22 0.38 3.65 -11.44
N ALA A 23 0.26 2.53 -11.23
CA ALA A 23 -0.89 1.76 -11.31
C ALA A 23 -1.69 1.81 -10.11
N VAL A 24 -1.23 2.15 -9.08
CA VAL A 24 -1.96 2.07 -7.94
C VAL A 24 -2.75 3.25 -7.71
N THR A 25 -3.90 3.18 -7.18
CA THR A 25 -4.68 4.24 -6.94
C THR A 25 -4.68 4.57 -5.55
N PRO A 26 -4.01 5.45 -5.13
CA PRO A 26 -3.96 5.73 -3.78
C PRO A 26 -5.10 6.51 -3.41
N THR A 27 -5.42 6.49 -2.26
CA THR A 27 -6.39 7.27 -1.94
C THR A 27 -5.79 8.31 -1.22
N ALA A 28 -6.18 8.79 -0.27
CA ALA A 28 -5.80 9.93 0.30
C ALA A 28 -4.49 9.96 0.85
N ASN A 29 -3.75 9.53 1.37
CA ASN A 29 -2.56 9.66 1.87
C ASN A 29 -1.58 8.91 1.22
N ALA A 30 -1.16 9.28 0.14
CA ALA A 30 -0.27 8.52 -0.63
C ALA A 30 1.11 8.49 -0.10
N SER A 31 1.38 9.13 0.97
CA SER A 31 2.72 9.13 1.49
C SER A 31 3.02 7.93 2.36
N LEU A 32 2.09 7.05 2.60
CA LEU A 32 2.35 5.87 3.41
C LEU A 32 2.68 4.67 2.55
N THR A 33 3.57 3.84 3.04
CA THR A 33 3.87 2.57 2.40
C THR A 33 3.31 1.47 3.27
N ILE A 34 2.56 0.57 2.67
CA ILE A 34 1.91 -0.51 3.38
C ILE A 34 2.37 -1.83 2.80
N ASP A 35 2.84 -2.70 3.65
CA ASP A 35 3.31 -4.00 3.24
C ASP A 35 2.56 -5.04 4.06
N MET A 36 2.07 -6.08 3.45
CA MET A 36 1.27 -7.08 4.15
C MET A 36 1.83 -8.46 3.94
N GLN A 37 1.89 -9.22 4.98
CA GLN A 37 2.25 -10.62 4.92
C GLN A 37 1.16 -11.44 5.57
N VAL A 38 0.99 -12.66 5.11
CA VAL A 38 -0.07 -13.52 5.57
C VAL A 38 0.54 -14.75 6.21
N GLU A 39 0.04 -15.12 7.36
CA GLU A 39 0.44 -16.33 8.02
C GLU A 39 -0.79 -17.17 8.29
N PRO A 40 -0.75 -18.48 8.02
CA PRO A 40 0.40 -19.24 7.59
C PRO A 40 0.70 -19.01 6.10
N ASP A 41 1.85 -19.40 5.70
CA ASP A 41 2.29 -19.29 4.32
C ASP A 41 2.71 -20.66 3.84
N PRO A 42 2.01 -21.27 2.87
CA PRO A 42 0.93 -20.63 2.10
C PRO A 42 -0.33 -20.52 2.90
N ALA A 43 -1.20 -19.64 2.46
CA ALA A 43 -2.44 -19.40 3.16
C ALA A 43 -3.35 -20.62 3.06
N ALA A 44 -4.09 -20.86 4.10
CA ALA A 44 -5.02 -21.99 4.13
C ALA A 44 -6.33 -21.52 4.74
N VAL A 45 -7.39 -22.23 4.43
CA VAL A 45 -8.69 -21.92 4.97
C VAL A 45 -8.63 -22.03 6.49
N GLY A 46 -9.22 -21.09 7.17
CA GLY A 46 -9.23 -21.09 8.63
C GLY A 46 -8.59 -19.82 9.17
N GLU A 47 -8.14 -19.91 10.38
CA GLU A 47 -7.60 -18.75 11.05
C GLU A 47 -6.28 -18.34 10.47
N ALA A 48 -6.06 -17.07 10.41
CA ALA A 48 -4.85 -16.50 9.85
C ALA A 48 -4.51 -15.20 10.55
N VAL A 49 -3.35 -14.69 10.27
CA VAL A 49 -2.93 -13.39 10.77
C VAL A 49 -2.37 -12.61 9.60
N LEU A 50 -2.84 -11.40 9.44
CA LEU A 50 -2.28 -10.49 8.45
C LEU A 50 -1.35 -9.56 9.22
N SER A 51 -0.10 -9.53 8.81
CA SER A 51 0.88 -8.63 9.43
C SER A 51 1.07 -7.46 8.47
N VAL A 52 0.71 -6.29 8.90
CA VAL A 52 0.74 -5.10 8.06
C VAL A 52 1.78 -4.15 8.61
N THR A 53 2.75 -3.82 7.81
CA THR A 53 3.78 -2.88 8.19
C THR A 53 3.50 -1.55 7.51
N VAL A 54 3.48 -0.47 8.28
CA VAL A 54 3.18 0.84 7.76
C VAL A 54 4.36 1.76 8.02
N THR A 55 4.84 2.38 6.96
CA THR A 55 5.93 3.35 7.09
C THR A 55 5.54 4.63 6.38
N ASP A 56 6.10 5.73 6.81
CA ASP A 56 5.80 7.02 6.21
C ASP A 56 6.79 7.33 5.08
N ALA A 57 6.69 8.50 4.52
CA ALA A 57 7.51 8.86 3.37
C ALA A 57 9.00 8.89 3.70
N ALA A 58 9.35 9.04 4.96
CA ALA A 58 10.75 9.04 5.35
C ALA A 58 11.23 7.65 5.73
N GLY A 59 10.39 6.64 5.59
CA GLY A 59 10.78 5.28 5.95
C GLY A 59 10.65 4.99 7.43
N GLN A 60 10.01 5.85 8.18
CA GLN A 60 9.85 5.64 9.61
C GLN A 60 8.58 4.88 9.90
N PRO A 61 8.59 4.00 10.88
CA PRO A 61 7.37 3.25 11.18
C PRO A 61 6.29 4.17 11.72
N VAL A 62 5.06 3.90 11.32
CA VAL A 62 3.91 4.62 11.81
C VAL A 62 3.30 3.77 12.91
N THR A 63 3.33 4.25 14.13
CA THR A 63 2.99 3.41 15.27
C THR A 63 1.71 3.81 15.94
N ASP A 64 1.00 4.79 15.42
CA ASP A 64 -0.20 5.27 16.09
C ASP A 64 -1.41 5.25 15.17
N ALA A 65 -1.46 4.38 14.23
CA ALA A 65 -2.57 4.31 13.29
C ALA A 65 -3.57 3.26 13.71
N ALA A 66 -4.76 3.37 13.19
CA ALA A 66 -5.77 2.32 13.32
C ALA A 66 -5.83 1.60 11.98
N ILE A 67 -5.71 0.29 12.00
CA ILE A 67 -5.61 -0.50 10.79
C ILE A 67 -6.75 -1.50 10.78
N SER A 68 -7.42 -1.60 9.67
CA SER A 68 -8.47 -2.60 9.48
C SER A 68 -8.35 -3.25 8.13
N ALA A 69 -8.96 -4.41 7.99
CA ALA A 69 -8.93 -5.17 6.76
C ALA A 69 -10.34 -5.58 6.38
N ARG A 70 -10.59 -5.61 5.09
CA ARG A 70 -11.83 -6.13 4.56
C ARG A 70 -11.47 -7.10 3.47
N GLY A 71 -11.91 -8.33 3.59
CA GLY A 71 -11.65 -9.36 2.60
C GLY A 71 -12.90 -9.70 1.84
N ASP A 72 -12.80 -9.73 0.53
CA ASP A 72 -13.89 -10.08 -0.35
C ASP A 72 -13.43 -11.11 -1.34
N MET A 73 -14.35 -11.89 -1.85
CA MET A 73 -14.05 -12.79 -2.94
C MET A 73 -14.76 -12.31 -4.20
N SER A 74 -14.33 -12.82 -5.32
CA SER A 74 -14.83 -12.31 -6.59
C SER A 74 -16.17 -12.87 -6.99
N HIS A 75 -16.74 -13.79 -6.26
CA HIS A 75 -18.03 -14.33 -6.67
C HIS A 75 -19.13 -13.78 -5.78
N ALA A 76 -20.34 -13.77 -6.33
CA ALA A 76 -21.45 -13.15 -5.68
C ALA A 76 -21.91 -13.97 -4.49
N GLY A 77 -22.58 -13.34 -3.59
CA GLY A 77 -23.18 -14.05 -2.47
C GLY A 77 -22.31 -14.19 -1.26
N MET A 78 -21.10 -13.68 -1.32
CA MET A 78 -20.22 -13.75 -0.20
C MET A 78 -20.31 -12.51 0.61
N ALA A 79 -20.42 -12.65 1.90
CA ALA A 79 -20.29 -11.50 2.78
C ALA A 79 -18.83 -11.21 3.01
N PRO A 80 -18.43 -9.98 3.12
CA PRO A 80 -17.04 -9.67 3.37
C PRO A 80 -16.62 -10.06 4.77
N VAL A 81 -15.36 -10.33 4.94
CA VAL A 81 -14.79 -10.60 6.25
C VAL A 81 -14.16 -9.29 6.72
N LEU A 82 -14.57 -8.81 7.88
CA LEU A 82 -14.04 -7.57 8.40
C LEU A 82 -13.20 -7.87 9.63
N ALA A 83 -12.08 -7.23 9.73
CA ALA A 83 -11.17 -7.47 10.84
C ALA A 83 -10.41 -6.19 11.16
N ALA A 84 -9.87 -6.11 12.34
CA ALA A 84 -9.10 -4.95 12.75
C ALA A 84 -7.86 -5.41 13.49
N ALA A 85 -6.85 -4.58 13.49
CA ALA A 85 -5.61 -4.91 14.16
C ALA A 85 -5.83 -4.94 15.65
N THR A 86 -5.25 -5.92 16.30
CA THR A 86 -5.34 -6.06 17.74
C THR A 86 -3.99 -5.86 18.40
N GLU A 87 -2.91 -5.84 17.64
CA GLU A 87 -1.58 -5.66 18.17
C GLU A 87 -0.79 -4.74 17.26
N ASN A 88 0.07 -3.95 17.85
CA ASN A 88 0.92 -3.05 17.11
C ASN A 88 2.28 -3.11 17.75
N ASP A 89 3.29 -3.53 16.99
CA ASP A 89 4.60 -3.68 17.50
C ASP A 89 5.53 -2.90 16.60
N GLY A 90 5.81 -1.65 16.95
CA GLY A 90 6.77 -0.87 16.20
C GLY A 90 6.39 -0.59 14.76
N GLY A 91 5.11 -0.46 14.48
CA GLY A 91 4.67 -0.20 13.11
C GLY A 91 4.24 -1.45 12.37
N VAL A 92 4.29 -2.59 13.02
CA VAL A 92 3.79 -3.83 12.46
C VAL A 92 2.49 -4.16 13.18
N TYR A 93 1.41 -4.21 12.42
CA TYR A 93 0.09 -4.40 12.97
C TYR A 93 -0.40 -5.80 12.67
N ARG A 94 -0.92 -6.49 13.63
CA ARG A 94 -1.41 -7.84 13.43
C ARG A 94 -2.90 -7.87 13.43
N ILE A 95 -3.47 -8.39 12.37
CA ILE A 95 -4.90 -8.46 12.19
C ILE A 95 -5.32 -9.92 12.17
N PRO A 96 -6.03 -10.40 13.16
CA PRO A 96 -6.58 -11.74 13.10
C PRO A 96 -7.62 -11.80 11.97
N PHE A 97 -7.52 -12.78 11.14
CA PHE A 97 -8.37 -12.85 9.96
C PHE A 97 -8.78 -14.30 9.74
N THR A 98 -9.89 -14.53 9.09
CA THR A 98 -10.33 -15.87 8.81
C THR A 98 -10.62 -16.02 7.33
N TRP A 99 -9.91 -16.95 6.71
CA TRP A 99 -10.19 -17.28 5.32
C TRP A 99 -11.35 -18.28 5.35
N THR A 100 -12.53 -17.83 4.99
CA THR A 100 -13.73 -18.64 5.15
C THR A 100 -13.87 -19.67 4.05
N MET A 101 -13.15 -19.53 2.96
CA MET A 101 -13.13 -20.56 1.94
C MET A 101 -11.93 -20.37 1.06
N GLY A 102 -11.59 -21.37 0.29
CA GLY A 102 -10.46 -21.29 -0.60
C GLY A 102 -10.79 -20.47 -1.83
N GLY A 103 -9.80 -19.99 -2.51
CA GLY A 103 -9.97 -19.20 -3.71
C GLY A 103 -9.20 -17.92 -3.64
N ASP A 104 -9.54 -17.02 -4.54
CA ASP A 104 -8.85 -15.73 -4.64
C ASP A 104 -9.60 -14.69 -3.86
N TRP A 105 -8.89 -13.94 -3.09
CA TRP A 105 -9.47 -12.93 -2.23
C TRP A 105 -8.88 -11.58 -2.56
N PHE A 106 -9.69 -10.54 -2.37
CA PHE A 106 -9.22 -9.18 -2.42
C PHE A 106 -9.23 -8.68 -0.98
N VAL A 107 -8.13 -8.15 -0.54
CA VAL A 107 -8.04 -7.64 0.82
C VAL A 107 -7.73 -6.16 0.75
N GLU A 108 -8.61 -5.37 1.35
CA GLU A 108 -8.44 -3.94 1.40
C GLU A 108 -7.97 -3.57 2.79
N ILE A 109 -6.89 -2.85 2.88
CA ILE A 109 -6.35 -2.40 4.15
C ILE A 109 -6.62 -0.92 4.28
N THR A 110 -7.22 -0.55 5.38
CA THR A 110 -7.52 0.85 5.65
C THR A 110 -6.67 1.31 6.84
N VAL A 111 -6.00 2.42 6.65
CA VAL A 111 -5.15 3.00 7.68
C VAL A 111 -5.69 4.37 8.02
N THR A 112 -5.99 4.63 9.28
CA THR A 112 -6.47 5.94 9.69
C THR A 112 -5.69 6.51 10.85
#